data_81bcc0ee2bf16535c314e6b037db244e
#
_entry.id   81bcc0ee2bf16535c314e6b037db244e
#
_cell.length_a   1.000
_cell.length_b   1.000
_cell.length_c   1.000
_cell.angle_alpha   90.00
_cell.angle_beta   90.00
_cell.angle_gamma   90.00
#
_symmetry.space_group_name_H-M   'P 1'
#
loop_
_entity.id
_entity.type
_entity.pdbx_description
1 polymer ?
#
loop_
_entity_poly.entity_id
_entity_poly.type
_entity_poly.pdbx_seq_one_letter_code
_entity_poly.pdbx_strand_id
1 'polypeptide(L)'
;MAVRSFAELPALLEALMRGHDRVALVYFDAFAWRFAERHGDHPLLRDAEVERWASQFPSTTAVHTTTIHSGLPVGEHGIYEWNVYEPRLDRLITPLWHSFAGDGERGTLLRVGIRGADLFPFEPLYARWEWPSYTAFPAAYAFSPATECLAASATVLSFGTTADGLELLARALGSEERGYGTIHLPELDTHMHLAGPDEPQVDAIVTATLDAIRAAPWPSGTVVLVTSDHGMAAISPERTSYVNVVWPELPDHLAHGADGKPLAPAGSARDLFLHVLPDRLEEVAARLGELLAEKADVRRVDDLVAEGVFGEVGERLRERLANLVVLPHADEAAYWLEPGRFEQRFLGQHGGLSPDEVEIPLVRWLSA
;
A
#
# COMPACT_ATOMS: atom_id res chain seq x y z
N MET A 1 3.25 22.80 -12.32
CA MET A 1 2.66 22.70 -10.96
C MET A 1 3.32 21.51 -10.29
N ALA A 2 3.54 21.54 -8.98
CA ALA A 2 4.02 20.37 -8.27
C ALA A 2 2.99 19.24 -8.38
N VAL A 3 3.44 17.98 -8.53
CA VAL A 3 2.56 16.80 -8.55
C VAL A 3 1.97 16.66 -7.16
N ARG A 4 0.65 16.46 -7.05
CA ARG A 4 -0.03 16.25 -5.77
C ARG A 4 0.26 14.87 -5.21
N SER A 5 0.29 14.77 -3.90
CA SER A 5 0.57 13.51 -3.20
C SER A 5 -0.74 12.82 -2.77
N PHE A 6 -0.71 11.50 -2.75
CA PHE A 6 -1.80 10.70 -2.18
C PHE A 6 -2.13 11.06 -0.73
N ALA A 7 -1.16 11.58 0.04
CA ALA A 7 -1.38 12.10 1.38
C ALA A 7 -2.44 13.23 1.43
N GLU A 8 -2.75 13.87 0.30
CA GLU A 8 -3.77 14.91 0.18
C GLU A 8 -5.18 14.33 -0.08
N LEU A 9 -5.30 13.03 -0.39
CA LEU A 9 -6.57 12.40 -0.72
C LEU A 9 -7.64 12.54 0.38
N PRO A 10 -7.35 12.35 1.68
CA PRO A 10 -8.35 12.55 2.73
C PRO A 10 -8.94 13.96 2.75
N ALA A 11 -8.11 14.98 2.59
CA ALA A 11 -8.58 16.37 2.54
C ALA A 11 -9.45 16.65 1.29
N LEU A 12 -9.10 16.04 0.15
CA LEU A 12 -9.92 16.10 -1.06
C LEU A 12 -11.28 15.44 -0.84
N LEU A 13 -11.32 14.25 -0.23
CA LEU A 13 -12.58 13.55 0.08
C LEU A 13 -13.48 14.39 0.98
N GLU A 14 -12.93 14.98 2.04
CA GLU A 14 -13.69 15.88 2.91
C GLU A 14 -14.23 17.12 2.18
N ALA A 15 -13.45 17.71 1.27
CA ALA A 15 -13.88 18.83 0.47
C ALA A 15 -15.02 18.45 -0.49
N LEU A 16 -14.93 17.29 -1.13
CA LEU A 16 -15.97 16.78 -2.02
C LEU A 16 -17.25 16.44 -1.26
N MET A 17 -17.15 15.82 -0.08
CA MET A 17 -18.30 15.51 0.75
C MET A 17 -19.02 16.74 1.27
N ARG A 18 -18.34 17.88 1.40
CA ARG A 18 -19.00 19.16 1.70
C ARG A 18 -19.80 19.72 0.53
N GLY A 19 -19.34 19.47 -0.70
CA GLY A 19 -19.91 20.03 -1.94
C GLY A 19 -20.88 19.14 -2.70
N HIS A 20 -20.89 17.83 -2.38
CA HIS A 20 -21.70 16.83 -3.09
C HIS A 20 -22.42 15.93 -2.11
N ASP A 21 -23.58 15.42 -2.55
CA ASP A 21 -24.38 14.52 -1.71
C ASP A 21 -23.78 13.11 -1.65
N ARG A 22 -23.17 12.63 -2.74
CA ARG A 22 -22.58 11.28 -2.80
C ARG A 22 -21.20 11.33 -3.40
N VAL A 23 -20.26 10.67 -2.70
CA VAL A 23 -18.88 10.49 -3.17
C VAL A 23 -18.51 9.01 -3.05
N ALA A 24 -18.00 8.43 -4.13
CA ALA A 24 -17.46 7.08 -4.17
C ALA A 24 -15.97 7.14 -4.48
N LEU A 25 -15.17 6.45 -3.68
CA LEU A 25 -13.75 6.22 -3.94
C LEU A 25 -13.54 4.78 -4.40
N VAL A 26 -13.17 4.60 -5.66
CA VAL A 26 -12.72 3.32 -6.19
C VAL A 26 -11.20 3.26 -6.06
N TYR A 27 -10.74 2.46 -5.12
CA TYR A 27 -9.35 2.17 -4.91
C TYR A 27 -8.97 0.98 -5.79
N PHE A 28 -8.43 1.28 -6.97
CA PHE A 28 -8.01 0.32 -7.99
C PHE A 28 -6.52 0.04 -7.81
N ASP A 29 -6.20 -0.98 -7.04
CA ASP A 29 -4.87 -1.36 -6.58
C ASP A 29 -3.90 -1.58 -7.74
N ALA A 30 -2.73 -0.97 -7.67
CA ALA A 30 -1.66 -0.98 -8.67
C ALA A 30 -2.02 -0.40 -10.06
N PHE A 31 -3.11 0.41 -10.16
CA PHE A 31 -3.46 1.12 -11.38
C PHE A 31 -2.53 2.32 -11.59
N ALA A 32 -1.33 2.07 -12.13
CA ALA A 32 -0.31 3.09 -12.38
C ALA A 32 -0.75 4.14 -13.41
N TRP A 33 -0.10 5.32 -13.36
CA TRP A 33 -0.30 6.40 -14.34
C TRP A 33 -0.12 5.92 -15.79
N ARG A 34 0.86 5.07 -16.06
CA ARG A 34 1.11 4.52 -17.41
C ARG A 34 -0.09 3.75 -17.99
N PHE A 35 -0.90 3.13 -17.15
CA PHE A 35 -2.13 2.45 -17.59
C PHE A 35 -3.23 3.47 -17.91
N ALA A 36 -3.36 4.53 -17.10
CA ALA A 36 -4.30 5.61 -17.39
C ALA A 36 -3.97 6.32 -18.72
N GLU A 37 -2.68 6.54 -19.01
CA GLU A 37 -2.24 7.07 -20.30
C GLU A 37 -2.54 6.11 -21.45
N ARG A 38 -2.21 4.81 -21.32
CA ARG A 38 -2.43 3.79 -22.34
C ARG A 38 -3.89 3.60 -22.68
N HIS A 39 -4.77 3.70 -21.67
CA HIS A 39 -6.23 3.54 -21.81
C HIS A 39 -6.97 4.88 -21.88
N GLY A 40 -6.30 5.99 -22.19
CA GLY A 40 -6.89 7.33 -22.23
C GLY A 40 -8.10 7.50 -23.14
N ASP A 41 -8.22 6.65 -24.17
CA ASP A 41 -9.39 6.62 -25.06
C ASP A 41 -10.60 5.86 -24.47
N HIS A 42 -10.43 5.18 -23.33
CA HIS A 42 -11.54 4.50 -22.66
C HIS A 42 -12.63 5.51 -22.26
N PRO A 43 -13.94 5.21 -22.49
CA PRO A 43 -15.01 6.18 -22.26
C PRO A 43 -15.05 6.77 -20.85
N LEU A 44 -14.70 6.00 -19.79
CA LEU A 44 -14.63 6.52 -18.43
C LEU A 44 -13.56 7.59 -18.30
N LEU A 45 -12.35 7.35 -18.81
CA LEU A 45 -11.21 8.27 -18.68
C LEU A 45 -11.37 9.51 -19.58
N ARG A 46 -11.90 9.31 -20.80
CA ARG A 46 -12.17 10.41 -21.75
C ARG A 46 -13.23 11.39 -21.21
N ASP A 47 -14.25 10.86 -20.52
CA ASP A 47 -15.38 11.64 -19.99
C ASP A 47 -15.11 12.18 -18.56
N ALA A 48 -13.88 12.02 -18.02
CA ALA A 48 -13.47 12.38 -16.68
C ALA A 48 -12.38 13.46 -16.66
N GLU A 49 -12.18 14.10 -15.51
CA GLU A 49 -10.97 14.84 -15.20
C GLU A 49 -9.92 13.85 -14.73
N VAL A 50 -8.75 13.82 -15.37
CA VAL A 50 -7.65 12.89 -15.04
C VAL A 50 -6.41 13.69 -14.68
N GLU A 51 -5.90 13.50 -13.47
CA GLU A 51 -4.69 14.14 -12.96
C GLU A 51 -3.63 13.09 -12.63
N ARG A 52 -2.34 13.43 -12.83
CA ARG A 52 -1.24 12.61 -12.32
C ARG A 52 -0.91 13.03 -10.89
N TRP A 53 -0.95 12.05 -10.00
CA TRP A 53 -0.58 12.18 -8.61
C TRP A 53 0.64 11.32 -8.28
N ALA A 54 1.20 11.50 -7.10
CA ALA A 54 2.28 10.68 -6.57
C ALA A 54 1.80 9.84 -5.38
N SER A 55 2.19 8.58 -5.39
CA SER A 55 2.10 7.69 -4.22
C SER A 55 2.84 8.29 -3.02
N GLN A 56 2.51 7.86 -1.80
CA GLN A 56 3.38 8.06 -0.65
C GLN A 56 4.56 7.08 -0.72
N PHE A 57 5.62 7.36 0.01
CA PHE A 57 6.71 6.41 0.18
C PHE A 57 6.64 5.78 1.59
N PRO A 58 6.85 4.46 1.67
CA PRO A 58 6.92 3.47 0.60
C PRO A 58 5.64 3.34 -0.23
N SER A 59 5.77 3.03 -1.51
CA SER A 59 4.66 2.88 -2.45
C SER A 59 4.00 1.50 -2.31
N THR A 60 3.26 1.31 -1.23
CA THR A 60 2.70 0.00 -0.83
C THR A 60 1.26 0.10 -0.36
N THR A 61 0.48 -0.96 -0.59
CA THR A 61 -0.92 -1.08 -0.19
C THR A 61 -1.14 -0.81 1.31
N ALA A 62 -0.19 -1.23 2.17
CA ALA A 62 -0.34 -1.06 3.61
C ALA A 62 -0.36 0.42 4.04
N VAL A 63 0.47 1.26 3.42
CA VAL A 63 0.47 2.73 3.61
C VAL A 63 -0.86 3.32 3.21
N HIS A 64 -1.29 3.06 1.99
CA HIS A 64 -2.39 3.77 1.36
C HIS A 64 -3.76 3.32 1.86
N THR A 65 -3.94 2.01 2.10
CA THR A 65 -5.13 1.51 2.79
C THR A 65 -5.26 2.16 4.17
N THR A 66 -4.16 2.25 4.92
CA THR A 66 -4.20 2.91 6.23
C THR A 66 -4.54 4.40 6.10
N THR A 67 -3.96 5.12 5.13
CA THR A 67 -4.26 6.53 4.86
C THR A 67 -5.73 6.75 4.48
N ILE A 68 -6.30 5.93 3.57
CA ILE A 68 -7.71 6.04 3.15
C ILE A 68 -8.65 5.95 4.35
N HIS A 69 -8.40 5.00 5.24
CA HIS A 69 -9.31 4.71 6.33
C HIS A 69 -9.07 5.56 7.59
N SER A 70 -7.82 5.97 7.85
CA SER A 70 -7.49 6.82 9.01
C SER A 70 -7.62 8.32 8.70
N GLY A 71 -7.44 8.71 7.43
CA GLY A 71 -7.29 10.11 7.05
C GLY A 71 -5.94 10.71 7.45
N LEU A 72 -4.96 9.89 7.84
CA LEU A 72 -3.63 10.31 8.27
C LEU A 72 -2.59 9.91 7.20
N PRO A 73 -1.55 10.71 6.95
CA PRO A 73 -0.43 10.31 6.10
C PRO A 73 0.47 9.28 6.80
N VAL A 74 1.34 8.62 6.03
CA VAL A 74 2.25 7.56 6.52
C VAL A 74 3.07 8.02 7.72
N GLY A 75 3.55 9.26 7.69
CA GLY A 75 4.34 9.84 8.78
C GLY A 75 3.62 9.84 10.13
N GLU A 76 2.30 9.97 10.14
CA GLU A 76 1.48 10.02 11.35
C GLU A 76 0.95 8.65 11.77
N HIS A 77 0.40 7.84 10.84
CA HIS A 77 -0.16 6.55 11.21
C HIS A 77 0.90 5.46 11.45
N GLY A 78 2.10 5.57 10.88
CA GLY A 78 3.25 4.72 11.17
C GLY A 78 3.17 3.28 10.63
N ILE A 79 2.21 2.94 9.77
CA ILE A 79 2.18 1.70 9.01
C ILE A 79 2.83 2.00 7.66
N TYR A 80 4.14 1.73 7.53
CA TYR A 80 4.89 2.22 6.39
C TYR A 80 5.16 1.17 5.33
N GLU A 81 4.93 -0.13 5.65
CA GLU A 81 5.16 -1.20 4.70
C GLU A 81 4.36 -2.46 5.03
N TRP A 82 4.42 -3.47 4.13
CA TRP A 82 3.77 -4.77 4.31
C TRP A 82 4.28 -5.48 5.56
N ASN A 83 5.59 -5.53 5.75
CA ASN A 83 6.23 -6.01 6.96
C ASN A 83 6.89 -4.85 7.69
N VAL A 84 6.52 -4.63 8.94
CA VAL A 84 7.07 -3.56 9.78
C VAL A 84 7.57 -4.11 11.11
N TYR A 85 8.56 -3.44 11.70
CA TYR A 85 8.95 -3.69 13.07
C TYR A 85 7.89 -3.15 14.04
N GLU A 86 7.50 -3.96 15.02
CA GLU A 86 6.60 -3.54 16.11
C GLU A 86 7.35 -3.54 17.44
N PRO A 87 7.67 -2.35 17.99
CA PRO A 87 8.51 -2.23 19.18
C PRO A 87 7.98 -2.96 20.41
N ARG A 88 6.66 -3.01 20.60
CA ARG A 88 6.04 -3.69 21.75
C ARG A 88 6.24 -5.20 21.75
N LEU A 89 6.46 -5.77 20.57
CA LEU A 89 6.70 -7.21 20.38
C LEU A 89 8.19 -7.51 20.17
N ASP A 90 8.97 -6.46 19.86
CA ASP A 90 10.35 -6.55 19.43
C ASP A 90 10.52 -7.58 18.29
N ARG A 91 9.63 -7.50 17.29
CA ARG A 91 9.54 -8.43 16.16
C ARG A 91 8.92 -7.77 14.93
N LEU A 92 9.15 -8.37 13.77
CA LEU A 92 8.44 -8.01 12.54
C LEU A 92 7.02 -8.57 12.54
N ILE A 93 6.09 -7.75 12.06
CA ILE A 93 4.68 -8.10 11.86
C ILE A 93 4.23 -7.70 10.44
N THR A 94 3.15 -8.33 10.00
CA THR A 94 2.38 -7.96 8.79
C THR A 94 1.07 -7.33 9.26
N PRO A 95 0.96 -5.99 9.36
CA PRO A 95 -0.16 -5.31 10.03
C PRO A 95 -1.52 -5.64 9.42
N LEU A 96 -1.66 -5.59 8.09
CA LEU A 96 -2.92 -5.86 7.40
C LEU A 96 -3.37 -7.33 7.52
N TRP A 97 -2.44 -8.25 7.69
CA TRP A 97 -2.76 -9.67 8.00
C TRP A 97 -2.96 -9.90 9.49
N HIS A 98 -2.60 -8.93 10.31
CA HIS A 98 -2.61 -9.04 11.77
C HIS A 98 -1.79 -10.25 12.27
N SER A 99 -0.60 -10.46 11.68
CA SER A 99 0.22 -11.65 11.88
C SER A 99 1.68 -11.29 12.10
N PHE A 100 2.46 -12.23 12.67
CA PHE A 100 3.91 -12.11 12.59
C PHE A 100 4.36 -12.23 11.14
N ALA A 101 5.40 -11.49 10.78
CA ALA A 101 5.95 -11.52 9.41
C ALA A 101 6.49 -12.93 9.08
N GLY A 102 6.16 -13.40 7.88
CA GLY A 102 6.51 -14.74 7.42
C GLY A 102 5.57 -15.85 7.89
N ASP A 103 4.55 -15.55 8.71
CA ASP A 103 3.50 -16.53 8.99
C ASP A 103 2.60 -16.72 7.75
N GLY A 104 2.28 -17.97 7.43
CA GLY A 104 1.36 -18.29 6.33
C GLY A 104 -0.13 -18.17 6.73
N GLU A 105 -0.44 -17.66 7.92
CA GLU A 105 -1.78 -17.59 8.50
C GLU A 105 -2.08 -16.15 8.95
N ARG A 106 -3.32 -15.71 8.73
CA ARG A 106 -3.81 -14.41 9.21
C ARG A 106 -4.20 -14.47 10.69
N GLY A 107 -4.08 -13.36 11.41
CA GLY A 107 -4.59 -13.20 12.78
C GLY A 107 -3.72 -13.84 13.86
N THR A 108 -2.46 -14.22 13.57
CA THR A 108 -1.59 -14.89 14.57
C THR A 108 -1.25 -13.99 15.76
N LEU A 109 -1.30 -12.67 15.60
CA LEU A 109 -1.09 -11.70 16.70
C LEU A 109 -2.19 -11.74 17.76
N LEU A 110 -3.41 -12.18 17.42
CA LEU A 110 -4.49 -12.38 18.40
C LEU A 110 -4.10 -13.42 19.47
N ARG A 111 -3.27 -14.42 19.10
CA ARG A 111 -2.81 -15.48 20.02
C ARG A 111 -1.87 -14.96 21.11
N VAL A 112 -1.25 -13.82 20.89
CA VAL A 112 -0.39 -13.14 21.87
C VAL A 112 -1.06 -11.90 22.47
N GLY A 113 -2.38 -11.76 22.29
CA GLY A 113 -3.18 -10.72 22.91
C GLY A 113 -3.12 -9.34 22.24
N ILE A 114 -2.51 -9.23 21.06
CA ILE A 114 -2.50 -7.98 20.28
C ILE A 114 -3.81 -7.88 19.51
N ARG A 115 -4.56 -6.82 19.73
CA ARG A 115 -5.82 -6.51 19.04
C ARG A 115 -5.56 -5.57 17.88
N GLY A 116 -6.50 -5.45 16.93
CA GLY A 116 -6.42 -4.49 15.84
C GLY A 116 -6.19 -3.05 16.31
N ALA A 117 -6.91 -2.61 17.34
CA ALA A 117 -6.75 -1.28 17.92
C ALA A 117 -5.34 -1.01 18.54
N ASP A 118 -4.57 -2.05 18.82
CA ASP A 118 -3.19 -1.89 19.28
C ASP A 118 -2.24 -1.52 18.14
N LEU A 119 -2.53 -1.97 16.92
CA LEU A 119 -1.75 -1.64 15.72
C LEU A 119 -2.24 -0.38 15.01
N PHE A 120 -3.57 -0.15 15.06
CA PHE A 120 -4.25 0.98 14.43
C PHE A 120 -4.92 1.87 15.50
N PRO A 121 -4.14 2.53 16.39
CA PRO A 121 -4.68 3.30 17.52
C PRO A 121 -5.07 4.73 17.11
N PHE A 122 -5.87 4.85 16.07
CA PHE A 122 -6.41 6.11 15.57
C PHE A 122 -7.91 5.98 15.30
N GLU A 123 -8.59 7.10 15.33
CA GLU A 123 -10.00 7.18 14.98
C GLU A 123 -10.15 7.09 13.45
N PRO A 124 -10.93 6.13 12.92
CA PRO A 124 -11.18 6.05 11.49
C PRO A 124 -11.83 7.32 10.93
N LEU A 125 -11.53 7.63 9.68
CA LEU A 125 -12.08 8.81 9.00
C LEU A 125 -13.63 8.87 9.08
N TYR A 126 -14.27 7.73 8.99
CA TYR A 126 -15.74 7.58 9.03
C TYR A 126 -16.37 8.00 10.34
N ALA A 127 -15.66 7.88 11.46
CA ALA A 127 -16.15 8.28 12.77
C ALA A 127 -16.22 9.82 12.94
N ARG A 128 -15.52 10.56 12.08
CA ARG A 128 -15.51 12.03 12.08
C ARG A 128 -16.65 12.62 11.23
N TRP A 129 -17.37 11.78 10.48
CA TRP A 129 -18.39 12.21 9.54
C TRP A 129 -19.80 11.92 10.06
N GLU A 130 -20.73 12.83 9.81
CA GLU A 130 -22.15 12.63 10.11
C GLU A 130 -22.91 11.86 9.01
N TRP A 131 -22.21 11.52 7.91
CA TRP A 131 -22.81 10.85 6.77
C TRP A 131 -22.66 9.34 6.86
N PRO A 132 -23.67 8.55 6.41
CA PRO A 132 -23.51 7.13 6.22
C PRO A 132 -22.28 6.82 5.38
N SER A 133 -21.45 5.89 5.85
CA SER A 133 -20.22 5.49 5.18
C SER A 133 -20.23 3.99 4.95
N TYR A 134 -19.81 3.60 3.75
CA TYR A 134 -19.76 2.21 3.30
C TYR A 134 -18.35 1.89 2.83
N THR A 135 -17.86 0.70 3.16
CA THR A 135 -16.57 0.23 2.67
C THR A 135 -16.69 -1.19 2.16
N ALA A 136 -16.35 -1.42 0.89
CA ALA A 136 -16.46 -2.71 0.25
C ALA A 136 -15.08 -3.37 0.11
N PHE A 137 -14.99 -4.61 0.59
CA PHE A 137 -13.77 -5.41 0.53
C PHE A 137 -14.05 -6.80 -0.06
N PRO A 138 -13.06 -7.42 -0.73
CA PRO A 138 -13.09 -8.83 -1.04
C PRO A 138 -13.41 -9.70 0.19
N ALA A 139 -14.24 -10.73 0.00
CA ALA A 139 -14.70 -11.61 1.07
C ALA A 139 -13.57 -12.26 1.86
N ALA A 140 -12.40 -12.43 1.26
CA ALA A 140 -11.23 -13.03 1.87
C ALA A 140 -10.70 -12.25 3.11
N TYR A 141 -10.99 -10.94 3.23
CA TYR A 141 -10.52 -10.12 4.34
C TYR A 141 -11.48 -9.01 4.79
N ALA A 142 -12.71 -9.00 4.29
CA ALA A 142 -13.75 -8.02 4.66
C ALA A 142 -13.99 -7.92 6.17
N PHE A 143 -13.77 -9.01 6.91
CA PHE A 143 -13.96 -9.08 8.36
C PHE A 143 -12.68 -9.52 9.08
N SER A 144 -11.52 -9.09 8.60
CA SER A 144 -10.25 -9.31 9.29
C SER A 144 -10.09 -8.36 10.48
N PRO A 145 -9.22 -8.68 11.49
CA PRO A 145 -8.95 -7.78 12.60
C PRO A 145 -8.47 -6.38 12.19
N ALA A 146 -7.74 -6.28 11.08
CA ALA A 146 -7.32 -5.00 10.52
C ALA A 146 -8.50 -4.23 9.93
N THR A 147 -9.35 -4.90 9.13
CA THR A 147 -10.54 -4.28 8.52
C THR A 147 -11.52 -3.81 9.58
N GLU A 148 -11.76 -4.60 10.64
CA GLU A 148 -12.64 -4.20 11.74
C GLU A 148 -12.21 -2.89 12.41
N CYS A 149 -10.91 -2.64 12.50
CA CYS A 149 -10.39 -1.37 13.04
C CYS A 149 -10.41 -0.24 12.01
N LEU A 150 -9.92 -0.50 10.81
CA LEU A 150 -9.80 0.50 9.75
C LEU A 150 -11.17 0.99 9.25
N ALA A 151 -12.16 0.10 9.20
CA ALA A 151 -13.52 0.38 8.76
C ALA A 151 -14.50 0.62 9.91
N ALA A 152 -14.04 0.79 11.15
CA ALA A 152 -14.93 1.09 12.26
C ALA A 152 -15.75 2.35 11.97
N SER A 153 -17.03 2.32 12.34
CA SER A 153 -18.04 3.36 12.03
C SER A 153 -18.50 3.43 10.56
N ALA A 154 -18.01 2.56 9.68
CA ALA A 154 -18.58 2.34 8.36
C ALA A 154 -19.31 1.00 8.27
N THR A 155 -20.27 0.90 7.34
CA THR A 155 -20.88 -0.39 7.00
C THR A 155 -19.97 -1.16 6.06
N VAL A 156 -19.49 -2.32 6.49
CA VAL A 156 -18.64 -3.18 5.67
C VAL A 156 -19.50 -4.01 4.70
N LEU A 157 -19.18 -3.91 3.42
CA LEU A 157 -19.77 -4.69 2.34
C LEU A 157 -18.74 -5.73 1.88
N SER A 158 -19.15 -7.00 1.83
CA SER A 158 -18.29 -8.11 1.38
C SER A 158 -18.68 -8.56 -0.01
N PHE A 159 -17.71 -8.71 -0.92
CA PHE A 159 -17.99 -9.10 -2.31
C PHE A 159 -17.09 -10.24 -2.81
N GLY A 160 -17.57 -10.94 -3.84
CA GLY A 160 -16.84 -12.02 -4.51
C GLY A 160 -16.16 -11.60 -5.80
N THR A 161 -16.79 -10.71 -6.58
CA THR A 161 -16.25 -10.21 -7.85
C THR A 161 -16.25 -8.69 -7.87
N THR A 162 -15.35 -8.09 -8.67
CA THR A 162 -15.27 -6.63 -8.87
C THR A 162 -16.63 -6.03 -9.24
N ALA A 163 -17.37 -6.65 -10.18
CA ALA A 163 -18.67 -6.16 -10.60
C ALA A 163 -19.71 -6.20 -9.46
N ASP A 164 -19.76 -7.29 -8.69
CA ASP A 164 -20.67 -7.41 -7.53
C ASP A 164 -20.35 -6.35 -6.47
N GLY A 165 -19.05 -6.12 -6.20
CA GLY A 165 -18.61 -5.12 -5.24
C GLY A 165 -19.03 -3.69 -5.59
N LEU A 166 -18.85 -3.33 -6.86
CA LEU A 166 -19.25 -2.01 -7.40
C LEU A 166 -20.77 -1.84 -7.36
N GLU A 167 -21.54 -2.88 -7.74
CA GLU A 167 -22.99 -2.85 -7.67
C GLU A 167 -23.50 -2.72 -6.23
N LEU A 168 -22.93 -3.48 -5.28
CA LEU A 168 -23.28 -3.39 -3.86
C LEU A 168 -23.02 -1.99 -3.30
N LEU A 169 -21.86 -1.41 -3.62
CA LEU A 169 -21.51 -0.07 -3.15
C LEU A 169 -22.42 0.98 -3.76
N ALA A 170 -22.67 0.94 -5.07
CA ALA A 170 -23.56 1.89 -5.74
C ALA A 170 -25.00 1.82 -5.20
N ARG A 171 -25.52 0.62 -4.93
CA ARG A 171 -26.85 0.43 -4.31
C ARG A 171 -26.90 0.94 -2.87
N ALA A 172 -25.84 0.71 -2.08
CA ALA A 172 -25.75 1.22 -0.71
C ALA A 172 -25.80 2.76 -0.69
N LEU A 173 -25.03 3.42 -1.57
CA LEU A 173 -25.08 4.87 -1.73
C LEU A 173 -26.44 5.35 -2.26
N GLY A 174 -27.13 4.55 -3.08
CA GLY A 174 -28.46 4.86 -3.62
C GLY A 174 -29.59 4.78 -2.58
N SER A 175 -29.38 4.12 -1.45
CA SER A 175 -30.34 4.05 -0.35
C SER A 175 -30.33 5.30 0.55
N GLU A 176 -29.36 6.18 0.35
CA GLU A 176 -29.15 7.36 1.17
C GLU A 176 -29.34 8.65 0.35
N GLU A 177 -29.79 9.72 0.98
CA GLU A 177 -29.78 11.05 0.36
C GLU A 177 -28.36 11.57 0.22
N ARG A 178 -27.51 11.28 1.23
CA ARG A 178 -26.13 11.70 1.29
C ARG A 178 -25.25 10.59 1.87
N GLY A 179 -24.07 10.34 1.28
CA GLY A 179 -23.18 9.28 1.78
C GLY A 179 -21.83 9.20 1.10
N TYR A 180 -20.92 8.49 1.76
CA TYR A 180 -19.60 8.16 1.25
C TYR A 180 -19.46 6.65 1.06
N GLY A 181 -18.78 6.26 0.00
CA GLY A 181 -18.44 4.85 -0.22
C GLY A 181 -17.01 4.67 -0.71
N THR A 182 -16.38 3.61 -0.27
CA THR A 182 -15.09 3.20 -0.83
C THR A 182 -15.08 1.70 -1.15
N ILE A 183 -14.34 1.31 -2.18
CA ILE A 183 -14.14 -0.09 -2.56
C ILE A 183 -12.69 -0.33 -2.91
N HIS A 184 -12.12 -1.45 -2.43
CA HIS A 184 -10.78 -1.91 -2.75
C HIS A 184 -10.83 -3.02 -3.80
N LEU A 185 -10.19 -2.81 -4.95
CA LEU A 185 -10.15 -3.72 -6.10
C LEU A 185 -8.71 -4.23 -6.32
N PRO A 186 -8.31 -5.38 -5.72
CA PRO A 186 -6.93 -5.85 -5.73
C PRO A 186 -6.57 -6.78 -6.89
N GLU A 187 -7.45 -6.99 -7.86
CA GLU A 187 -7.27 -8.01 -8.91
C GLU A 187 -6.06 -7.73 -9.79
N LEU A 188 -5.86 -6.45 -10.18
CA LEU A 188 -4.75 -6.04 -11.03
C LEU A 188 -3.40 -6.23 -10.34
N ASP A 189 -3.27 -5.76 -9.09
CA ASP A 189 -2.09 -5.94 -8.26
C ASP A 189 -1.72 -7.42 -8.12
N THR A 190 -2.68 -8.23 -7.70
CA THR A 190 -2.48 -9.67 -7.52
C THR A 190 -2.02 -10.34 -8.81
N HIS A 191 -2.59 -9.96 -9.97
CA HIS A 191 -2.20 -10.51 -11.26
C HIS A 191 -0.78 -10.09 -11.62
N MET A 192 -0.44 -8.81 -11.47
CA MET A 192 0.89 -8.31 -11.82
C MET A 192 2.01 -8.86 -10.92
N HIS A 193 1.75 -9.13 -9.66
CA HIS A 193 2.69 -9.84 -8.80
C HIS A 193 3.06 -11.21 -9.38
N LEU A 194 2.10 -11.95 -9.90
CA LEU A 194 2.28 -13.34 -10.37
C LEU A 194 2.80 -13.43 -11.81
N ALA A 195 2.33 -12.55 -12.70
CA ALA A 195 2.58 -12.62 -14.13
C ALA A 195 3.52 -11.52 -14.64
N GLY A 196 3.75 -10.48 -13.85
CA GLY A 196 4.49 -9.27 -14.23
C GLY A 196 3.58 -8.18 -14.81
N PRO A 197 4.03 -6.91 -14.70
CA PRO A 197 3.20 -5.77 -15.10
C PRO A 197 3.11 -5.56 -16.62
N ASP A 198 3.92 -6.22 -17.42
CA ASP A 198 3.95 -6.10 -18.88
C ASP A 198 3.27 -7.29 -19.60
N GLU A 199 2.63 -8.16 -18.83
CA GLU A 199 1.89 -9.31 -19.34
C GLU A 199 0.62 -8.84 -20.09
N PRO A 200 0.30 -9.38 -21.30
CA PRO A 200 -0.82 -8.89 -22.14
C PRO A 200 -2.20 -8.89 -21.45
N GLN A 201 -2.45 -9.77 -20.48
CA GLN A 201 -3.73 -9.82 -19.76
C GLN A 201 -3.94 -8.61 -18.82
N VAL A 202 -2.89 -7.88 -18.45
CA VAL A 202 -2.96 -6.66 -17.64
C VAL A 202 -3.89 -5.63 -18.27
N ASP A 203 -3.73 -5.37 -19.58
CA ASP A 203 -4.60 -4.42 -20.31
C ASP A 203 -6.06 -4.88 -20.36
N ALA A 204 -6.31 -6.19 -20.42
CA ALA A 204 -7.66 -6.73 -20.38
C ALA A 204 -8.31 -6.54 -18.99
N ILE A 205 -7.55 -6.75 -17.90
CA ILE A 205 -8.03 -6.51 -16.54
C ILE A 205 -8.33 -5.02 -16.32
N VAL A 206 -7.44 -4.13 -16.78
CA VAL A 206 -7.66 -2.68 -16.70
C VAL A 206 -8.94 -2.29 -17.43
N THR A 207 -9.10 -2.72 -18.69
CA THR A 207 -10.30 -2.43 -19.49
C THR A 207 -11.57 -2.94 -18.82
N ALA A 208 -11.57 -4.20 -18.36
CA ALA A 208 -12.74 -4.82 -17.72
C ALA A 208 -13.12 -4.09 -16.41
N THR A 209 -12.13 -3.66 -15.63
CA THR A 209 -12.37 -2.90 -14.39
C THR A 209 -12.94 -1.51 -14.68
N LEU A 210 -12.39 -0.78 -15.65
CA LEU A 210 -12.91 0.52 -16.06
C LEU A 210 -14.34 0.42 -16.61
N ASP A 211 -14.62 -0.63 -17.39
CA ASP A 211 -15.98 -0.95 -17.89
C ASP A 211 -16.93 -1.21 -16.72
N ALA A 212 -16.53 -2.01 -15.74
CA ALA A 212 -17.35 -2.32 -14.57
C ALA A 212 -17.62 -1.06 -13.71
N ILE A 213 -16.64 -0.19 -13.52
CA ILE A 213 -16.82 1.09 -12.82
C ILE A 213 -17.84 1.96 -13.54
N ARG A 214 -17.74 2.08 -14.87
CA ARG A 214 -18.67 2.88 -15.68
C ARG A 214 -20.08 2.31 -15.69
N ALA A 215 -20.21 0.98 -15.72
CA ALA A 215 -21.50 0.29 -15.80
C ALA A 215 -22.22 0.15 -14.45
N ALA A 216 -21.54 0.36 -13.33
CA ALA A 216 -22.15 0.26 -12.00
C ALA A 216 -23.31 1.24 -11.85
N PRO A 217 -24.42 0.87 -11.15
CA PRO A 217 -25.64 1.66 -11.06
C PRO A 217 -25.50 2.81 -10.05
N TRP A 218 -24.52 3.68 -10.26
CA TRP A 218 -24.31 4.85 -9.41
C TRP A 218 -25.53 5.75 -9.43
N PRO A 219 -26.00 6.24 -8.27
CA PRO A 219 -27.00 7.29 -8.25
C PRO A 219 -26.55 8.50 -9.06
N SER A 220 -27.48 9.14 -9.80
CA SER A 220 -27.16 10.34 -10.58
C SER A 220 -26.53 11.43 -9.69
N GLY A 221 -25.49 12.08 -10.20
CA GLY A 221 -24.75 13.12 -9.48
C GLY A 221 -23.74 12.59 -8.43
N THR A 222 -23.48 11.28 -8.39
CA THR A 222 -22.39 10.74 -7.57
C THR A 222 -21.03 11.14 -8.17
N VAL A 223 -20.17 11.74 -7.37
CA VAL A 223 -18.76 11.93 -7.72
C VAL A 223 -18.03 10.61 -7.50
N VAL A 224 -17.58 9.99 -8.57
CA VAL A 224 -16.77 8.77 -8.54
C VAL A 224 -15.32 9.16 -8.74
N LEU A 225 -14.50 8.94 -7.72
CA LEU A 225 -13.05 9.03 -7.79
C LEU A 225 -12.48 7.64 -8.05
N VAL A 226 -11.57 7.52 -9.02
CA VAL A 226 -10.77 6.31 -9.21
C VAL A 226 -9.31 6.69 -9.02
N THR A 227 -8.64 6.01 -8.10
CA THR A 227 -7.20 6.23 -7.86
C THR A 227 -6.53 4.92 -7.49
N SER A 228 -5.22 4.95 -7.42
CA SER A 228 -4.38 3.84 -6.98
C SER A 228 -3.49 4.27 -5.82
N ASP A 229 -2.97 3.31 -5.13
CA ASP A 229 -1.94 3.48 -4.11
C ASP A 229 -0.54 3.56 -4.71
N HIS A 230 -0.26 2.70 -5.69
CA HIS A 230 1.02 2.57 -6.38
C HIS A 230 0.82 2.00 -7.78
N GLY A 231 1.91 1.88 -8.48
CA GLY A 231 2.00 1.06 -9.68
C GLY A 231 2.82 -0.20 -9.40
N MET A 232 3.52 -0.73 -10.42
CA MET A 232 4.24 -1.99 -10.32
C MET A 232 5.53 -1.95 -11.16
N ALA A 233 6.66 -2.31 -10.55
CA ALA A 233 7.92 -2.54 -11.24
C ALA A 233 8.03 -4.01 -11.67
N ALA A 234 8.55 -4.26 -12.88
CA ALA A 234 8.92 -5.60 -13.31
C ALA A 234 10.17 -6.05 -12.55
N ILE A 235 10.12 -7.25 -11.99
CA ILE A 235 11.26 -7.89 -11.32
C ILE A 235 11.33 -9.36 -11.69
N SER A 236 12.38 -10.06 -11.27
CA SER A 236 12.42 -11.51 -11.40
C SER A 236 13.15 -12.17 -10.23
N PRO A 237 12.80 -13.42 -9.88
CA PRO A 237 13.54 -14.18 -8.86
C PRO A 237 15.03 -14.32 -9.17
N GLU A 238 15.41 -14.46 -10.46
CA GLU A 238 16.79 -14.64 -10.91
C GLU A 238 17.64 -13.37 -10.75
N ARG A 239 17.01 -12.19 -10.77
CA ARG A 239 17.66 -10.88 -10.58
C ARG A 239 17.57 -10.39 -9.14
N THR A 240 17.05 -11.21 -8.23
CA THR A 240 16.95 -10.85 -6.82
C THR A 240 18.26 -11.02 -6.10
N SER A 241 18.77 -9.97 -5.50
CA SER A 241 19.93 -9.97 -4.62
C SER A 241 19.50 -10.25 -3.18
N TYR A 242 19.74 -11.48 -2.71
CA TYR A 242 19.48 -11.81 -1.30
C TYR A 242 20.64 -11.31 -0.44
N VAL A 243 20.42 -10.26 0.34
CA VAL A 243 21.47 -9.54 1.08
C VAL A 243 22.23 -10.43 2.07
N ASN A 244 21.55 -11.40 2.70
CA ASN A 244 22.18 -12.38 3.59
C ASN A 244 22.85 -13.56 2.89
N VAL A 245 22.71 -13.68 1.57
CA VAL A 245 23.47 -14.62 0.72
C VAL A 245 24.67 -13.92 0.11
N VAL A 246 24.47 -12.68 -0.37
CA VAL A 246 25.56 -11.85 -0.92
C VAL A 246 26.59 -11.51 0.16
N TRP A 247 26.14 -11.34 1.40
CA TRP A 247 26.99 -11.14 2.58
C TRP A 247 26.53 -12.02 3.74
N PRO A 248 27.09 -13.25 3.87
CA PRO A 248 26.66 -14.23 4.89
C PRO A 248 26.83 -13.77 6.34
N GLU A 249 27.75 -12.85 6.61
CA GLU A 249 27.98 -12.28 7.94
C GLU A 249 27.04 -11.12 8.29
N LEU A 250 26.22 -10.63 7.36
CA LEU A 250 25.27 -9.52 7.60
C LEU A 250 24.38 -9.73 8.84
N PRO A 251 23.87 -10.95 9.12
CA PRO A 251 23.06 -11.18 10.33
C PRO A 251 23.73 -10.79 11.64
N ASP A 252 25.07 -10.90 11.74
CA ASP A 252 25.83 -10.56 12.95
C ASP A 252 25.88 -9.03 13.22
N HIS A 253 25.50 -8.23 12.23
CA HIS A 253 25.47 -6.77 12.29
C HIS A 253 24.06 -6.19 12.53
N LEU A 254 23.04 -7.06 12.58
CA LEU A 254 21.65 -6.63 12.76
C LEU A 254 21.22 -6.65 14.22
N ALA A 255 20.26 -5.79 14.56
CA ALA A 255 19.59 -5.86 15.84
C ALA A 255 18.89 -7.22 16.02
N HIS A 256 18.76 -7.67 17.27
CA HIS A 256 18.09 -8.93 17.57
C HIS A 256 16.70 -8.66 18.12
N GLY A 257 15.75 -9.47 17.73
CA GLY A 257 14.40 -9.44 18.26
C GLY A 257 14.24 -10.18 19.58
N ALA A 258 13.06 -10.17 20.16
CA ALA A 258 12.71 -10.82 21.42
C ALA A 258 13.00 -12.33 21.45
N ASP A 259 13.12 -12.98 20.32
CA ASP A 259 13.48 -14.41 20.20
C ASP A 259 15.01 -14.62 20.17
N GLY A 260 15.80 -13.58 20.33
CA GLY A 260 17.27 -13.60 20.32
C GLY A 260 17.89 -13.84 18.94
N LYS A 261 17.08 -13.79 17.86
CA LYS A 261 17.59 -13.92 16.48
C LYS A 261 17.77 -12.55 15.85
N PRO A 262 18.69 -12.42 14.86
CA PRO A 262 18.74 -11.22 14.05
C PRO A 262 17.38 -10.88 13.47
N LEU A 263 16.97 -9.62 13.52
CA LEU A 263 15.76 -9.14 12.89
C LEU A 263 15.91 -9.30 11.37
N ALA A 264 15.02 -10.09 10.75
CA ALA A 264 14.89 -10.04 9.31
C ALA A 264 14.54 -8.61 8.88
N PRO A 265 14.87 -8.18 7.66
CA PRO A 265 14.49 -6.85 7.17
C PRO A 265 12.98 -6.66 7.13
N ALA A 266 12.53 -5.44 7.43
CA ALA A 266 11.19 -4.97 7.12
C ALA A 266 11.10 -4.56 5.63
N GLY A 267 9.89 -4.16 5.18
CA GLY A 267 9.69 -3.73 3.80
C GLY A 267 9.39 -4.86 2.83
N SER A 268 9.72 -4.62 1.59
CA SER A 268 9.50 -5.50 0.45
C SER A 268 10.79 -5.76 -0.33
N ALA A 269 10.68 -6.38 -1.51
CA ALA A 269 11.84 -6.59 -2.39
C ALA A 269 12.24 -5.32 -3.17
N ARG A 270 11.49 -4.19 -3.00
CA ARG A 270 11.78 -2.90 -3.65
C ARG A 270 12.26 -1.83 -2.67
N ASP A 271 12.11 -2.08 -1.36
CA ASP A 271 12.44 -1.15 -0.28
C ASP A 271 12.79 -1.93 1.00
N LEU A 272 13.95 -2.57 0.99
CA LEU A 272 14.36 -3.47 2.07
C LEU A 272 14.97 -2.69 3.24
N PHE A 273 14.28 -2.63 4.39
CA PHE A 273 14.68 -1.88 5.58
C PHE A 273 15.39 -2.76 6.60
N LEU A 274 16.63 -2.40 6.96
CA LEU A 274 17.48 -3.15 7.89
C LEU A 274 17.63 -2.41 9.22
N HIS A 275 17.36 -3.10 10.32
CA HIS A 275 17.66 -2.65 11.69
C HIS A 275 19.09 -3.03 12.04
N VAL A 276 20.03 -2.19 11.64
CA VAL A 276 21.46 -2.41 11.85
C VAL A 276 21.85 -1.94 13.27
N LEU A 277 22.76 -2.66 13.92
CA LEU A 277 23.35 -2.22 15.19
C LEU A 277 23.98 -0.82 15.02
N PRO A 278 23.73 0.14 15.95
CA PRO A 278 24.15 1.53 15.78
C PRO A 278 25.66 1.72 15.53
N ASP A 279 26.49 0.92 16.18
CA ASP A 279 27.96 0.94 16.04
C ASP A 279 28.46 0.26 14.75
N ARG A 280 27.56 -0.39 13.99
CA ARG A 280 27.84 -1.08 12.73
C ARG A 280 27.25 -0.37 11.49
N LEU A 281 26.48 0.67 11.68
CA LEU A 281 25.71 1.29 10.61
C LEU A 281 26.58 1.74 9.42
N GLU A 282 27.68 2.43 9.68
CA GLU A 282 28.57 2.93 8.63
C GLU A 282 29.28 1.78 7.87
N GLU A 283 29.69 0.74 8.60
CA GLU A 283 30.32 -0.45 8.04
C GLU A 283 29.33 -1.18 7.10
N VAL A 284 28.10 -1.41 7.59
CA VAL A 284 27.04 -2.10 6.82
C VAL A 284 26.62 -1.30 5.59
N ALA A 285 26.43 0.01 5.75
CA ALA A 285 26.06 0.89 4.64
C ALA A 285 27.12 0.89 3.53
N ALA A 286 28.41 1.03 3.90
CA ALA A 286 29.51 1.00 2.94
C ALA A 286 29.62 -0.36 2.27
N ARG A 287 29.55 -1.45 3.04
CA ARG A 287 29.74 -2.81 2.52
C ARG A 287 28.60 -3.24 1.59
N LEU A 288 27.35 -3.01 1.97
CA LEU A 288 26.19 -3.28 1.10
C LEU A 288 26.22 -2.37 -0.13
N GLY A 289 26.61 -1.09 0.03
CA GLY A 289 26.78 -0.17 -1.08
C GLY A 289 27.78 -0.65 -2.12
N GLU A 290 28.92 -1.24 -1.70
CA GLU A 290 29.89 -1.87 -2.62
C GLU A 290 29.32 -3.12 -3.30
N LEU A 291 28.67 -4.01 -2.53
CA LEU A 291 28.20 -5.30 -3.03
C LEU A 291 26.99 -5.16 -3.98
N LEU A 292 26.21 -4.09 -3.83
CA LEU A 292 25.00 -3.84 -4.61
C LEU A 292 25.11 -2.63 -5.56
N ALA A 293 26.30 -2.05 -5.74
CA ALA A 293 26.53 -0.77 -6.42
C ALA A 293 25.83 -0.60 -7.79
N GLU A 294 25.70 -1.69 -8.58
CA GLU A 294 25.05 -1.67 -9.89
C GLU A 294 23.57 -2.05 -9.84
N LYS A 295 23.06 -2.41 -8.66
CA LYS A 295 21.72 -3.01 -8.50
C LYS A 295 20.80 -2.24 -7.56
N ALA A 296 21.34 -1.53 -6.59
CA ALA A 296 20.56 -0.83 -5.60
C ALA A 296 21.32 0.35 -4.99
N ASP A 297 20.59 1.35 -4.57
CA ASP A 297 21.08 2.39 -3.68
C ASP A 297 20.92 1.94 -2.23
N VAL A 298 21.98 2.08 -1.42
CA VAL A 298 21.95 1.83 0.02
C VAL A 298 21.95 3.17 0.71
N ARG A 299 20.84 3.49 1.42
CA ARG A 299 20.60 4.81 1.99
C ARG A 299 20.37 4.72 3.51
N ARG A 300 20.85 5.70 4.23
CA ARG A 300 20.43 5.90 5.63
C ARG A 300 18.98 6.39 5.65
N VAL A 301 18.17 5.81 6.53
CA VAL A 301 16.76 6.22 6.64
C VAL A 301 16.64 7.67 7.15
N ASP A 302 17.56 8.11 8.04
CA ASP A 302 17.58 9.50 8.49
C ASP A 302 17.79 10.52 7.35
N ASP A 303 18.53 10.17 6.30
CA ASP A 303 18.69 11.02 5.12
C ASP A 303 17.36 11.16 4.36
N LEU A 304 16.62 10.06 4.17
CA LEU A 304 15.29 10.08 3.55
C LEU A 304 14.28 10.87 4.39
N VAL A 305 14.36 10.77 5.71
CA VAL A 305 13.55 11.59 6.62
C VAL A 305 13.88 13.07 6.46
N ALA A 306 15.15 13.43 6.39
CA ALA A 306 15.60 14.82 6.21
C ALA A 306 15.20 15.39 4.82
N GLU A 307 15.14 14.54 3.80
CA GLU A 307 14.65 14.87 2.46
C GLU A 307 13.12 15.00 2.39
N GLY A 308 12.40 14.59 3.45
CA GLY A 308 10.94 14.67 3.53
C GLY A 308 10.20 13.59 2.74
N VAL A 309 10.87 12.49 2.41
CA VAL A 309 10.31 11.41 1.58
C VAL A 309 9.08 10.75 2.24
N PHE A 310 9.07 10.66 3.58
CA PHE A 310 7.94 10.17 4.38
C PHE A 310 6.94 11.27 4.77
N GLY A 311 7.13 12.51 4.32
CA GLY A 311 6.45 13.67 4.89
C GLY A 311 6.94 13.98 6.31
N GLU A 312 6.08 14.56 7.15
CA GLU A 312 6.38 14.80 8.57
C GLU A 312 6.36 13.48 9.34
N VAL A 313 7.48 13.14 9.99
CA VAL A 313 7.64 11.86 10.70
C VAL A 313 7.27 12.00 12.17
N GLY A 314 6.10 11.44 12.53
CA GLY A 314 5.62 11.31 13.90
C GLY A 314 6.31 10.19 14.69
N GLU A 315 6.00 10.13 15.99
CA GLU A 315 6.61 9.18 16.92
C GLU A 315 6.39 7.71 16.49
N ARG A 316 5.17 7.36 16.09
CA ARG A 316 4.82 5.97 15.68
C ARG A 316 5.62 5.46 14.50
N LEU A 317 5.84 6.31 13.50
CA LEU A 317 6.67 5.92 12.36
C LEU A 317 8.14 5.81 12.80
N ARG A 318 8.62 6.78 13.57
CA ARG A 318 10.03 6.80 14.05
C ARG A 318 10.40 5.57 14.84
N GLU A 319 9.52 5.08 15.72
CA GLU A 319 9.76 3.88 16.53
C GLU A 319 9.83 2.58 15.71
N ARG A 320 9.21 2.57 14.53
CA ARG A 320 9.14 1.42 13.63
C ARG A 320 10.20 1.42 12.53
N LEU A 321 10.66 2.61 12.14
CA LEU A 321 11.64 2.74 11.06
C LEU A 321 12.97 2.07 11.43
N ALA A 322 13.51 1.33 10.48
CA ALA A 322 14.90 0.89 10.49
C ALA A 322 15.85 2.08 10.30
N ASN A 323 17.16 1.85 10.35
CA ASN A 323 18.16 2.88 10.16
C ASN A 323 18.89 2.83 8.80
N LEU A 324 18.70 1.74 8.06
CA LEU A 324 19.24 1.57 6.72
C LEU A 324 18.17 1.02 5.78
N VAL A 325 18.17 1.43 4.51
CA VAL A 325 17.29 0.91 3.47
C VAL A 325 18.06 0.62 2.20
N VAL A 326 17.74 -0.49 1.55
CA VAL A 326 18.21 -0.86 0.21
C VAL A 326 17.08 -0.60 -0.77
N LEU A 327 17.32 0.26 -1.75
CA LEU A 327 16.37 0.66 -2.80
C LEU A 327 16.88 0.14 -4.15
N PRO A 328 16.36 -0.99 -4.65
CA PRO A 328 16.79 -1.56 -5.92
C PRO A 328 16.52 -0.62 -7.10
N HIS A 329 17.44 -0.64 -8.07
CA HIS A 329 17.28 0.04 -9.36
C HIS A 329 16.15 -0.61 -10.19
N ALA A 330 15.83 -0.02 -11.34
CA ALA A 330 14.84 -0.59 -12.26
C ALA A 330 15.16 -2.05 -12.60
N ASP A 331 14.15 -2.89 -12.63
CA ASP A 331 14.20 -4.34 -12.91
C ASP A 331 15.03 -5.17 -11.91
N GLU A 332 15.57 -4.59 -10.87
CA GLU A 332 16.30 -5.31 -9.79
C GLU A 332 15.41 -5.48 -8.55
N ALA A 333 15.79 -6.45 -7.72
CA ALA A 333 15.17 -6.69 -6.42
C ALA A 333 16.25 -7.00 -5.37
N ALA A 334 16.03 -6.57 -4.14
CA ALA A 334 16.85 -6.95 -3.00
C ALA A 334 15.95 -7.54 -1.92
N TYR A 335 16.30 -8.70 -1.37
CA TYR A 335 15.46 -9.32 -0.38
C TYR A 335 16.28 -10.10 0.66
N TRP A 336 15.59 -10.76 1.56
CA TRP A 336 16.14 -11.67 2.57
C TRP A 336 15.76 -13.11 2.23
N LEU A 337 16.71 -14.05 2.30
CA LEU A 337 16.42 -15.46 2.09
C LEU A 337 16.26 -16.20 3.41
N GLU A 338 15.05 -16.62 3.70
CA GLU A 338 14.73 -17.59 4.74
C GLU A 338 13.71 -18.57 4.16
N PRO A 339 14.12 -19.76 3.73
CA PRO A 339 13.25 -20.69 3.00
C PRO A 339 11.95 -20.98 3.75
N GLY A 340 10.83 -20.86 3.04
CA GLY A 340 9.50 -21.06 3.59
C GLY A 340 8.92 -19.86 4.36
N ARG A 341 9.67 -18.77 4.56
CA ARG A 341 9.21 -17.54 5.21
C ARG A 341 9.43 -16.30 4.34
N PHE A 342 10.66 -16.07 3.91
CA PHE A 342 11.04 -14.93 3.10
C PHE A 342 11.75 -15.42 1.84
N GLU A 343 11.06 -15.40 0.73
CA GLU A 343 11.57 -15.75 -0.59
C GLU A 343 10.89 -14.87 -1.63
N GLN A 344 11.67 -14.31 -2.54
CA GLN A 344 11.14 -13.56 -3.67
C GLN A 344 10.75 -14.54 -4.80
N ARG A 345 9.44 -14.53 -5.17
CA ARG A 345 8.86 -15.41 -6.18
C ARG A 345 8.04 -14.66 -7.22
N PHE A 346 7.86 -13.37 -7.03
CA PHE A 346 7.02 -12.51 -7.85
C PHE A 346 7.74 -12.05 -9.12
N LEU A 347 6.95 -11.71 -10.14
CA LEU A 347 7.41 -11.12 -11.40
C LEU A 347 7.10 -9.62 -11.48
N GLY A 348 6.30 -9.11 -10.57
CA GLY A 348 6.08 -7.68 -10.31
C GLY A 348 6.13 -7.40 -8.83
N GLN A 349 6.65 -6.23 -8.45
CA GLN A 349 6.70 -5.78 -7.05
C GLN A 349 6.70 -4.24 -6.99
N HIS A 350 6.37 -3.72 -5.84
CA HIS A 350 6.24 -2.30 -5.54
C HIS A 350 6.81 -2.00 -4.15
N GLY A 351 6.88 -0.73 -3.77
CA GLY A 351 7.45 -0.25 -2.50
C GLY A 351 8.53 0.80 -2.71
N GLY A 352 9.14 0.82 -3.91
CA GLY A 352 10.26 1.68 -4.25
C GLY A 352 9.85 3.09 -4.71
N LEU A 353 10.80 3.75 -5.38
CA LEU A 353 10.70 5.14 -5.84
C LEU A 353 10.72 5.29 -7.36
N SER A 354 10.64 4.20 -8.12
CA SER A 354 10.63 4.32 -9.58
C SER A 354 9.31 4.96 -10.08
N PRO A 355 9.31 5.66 -11.21
CA PRO A 355 8.09 6.24 -11.79
C PRO A 355 6.97 5.21 -11.97
N ASP A 356 7.32 3.96 -12.35
CA ASP A 356 6.37 2.87 -12.52
C ASP A 356 5.68 2.45 -11.21
N GLU A 357 6.28 2.77 -10.06
CA GLU A 357 5.74 2.48 -8.73
C GLU A 357 5.00 3.68 -8.13
N VAL A 358 5.51 4.91 -8.33
CA VAL A 358 5.01 6.08 -7.59
C VAL A 358 4.05 6.96 -8.38
N GLU A 359 4.03 6.90 -9.72
CA GLU A 359 3.12 7.71 -10.51
C GLU A 359 1.75 7.02 -10.64
N ILE A 360 0.72 7.69 -10.11
CA ILE A 360 -0.65 7.17 -10.04
C ILE A 360 -1.65 8.17 -10.64
N PRO A 361 -2.80 7.72 -11.17
CA PRO A 361 -3.86 8.63 -11.58
C PRO A 361 -4.80 8.99 -10.43
N LEU A 362 -5.35 10.20 -10.50
CA LEU A 362 -6.61 10.53 -9.88
C LEU A 362 -7.61 10.86 -10.98
N VAL A 363 -8.63 10.03 -11.12
CA VAL A 363 -9.73 10.19 -12.07
C VAL A 363 -10.95 10.70 -11.31
N ARG A 364 -11.56 11.78 -11.77
CA ARG A 364 -12.79 12.32 -11.22
C ARG A 364 -13.88 12.31 -12.28
N TRP A 365 -14.88 11.49 -12.07
CA TRP A 365 -16.02 11.33 -12.96
C TRP A 365 -17.32 11.59 -12.23
N LEU A 366 -18.28 12.27 -12.90
CA LEU A 366 -19.62 12.52 -12.38
C LEU A 366 -20.60 11.55 -13.08
N SER A 367 -21.31 10.73 -12.28
CA SER A 367 -22.34 9.83 -12.80
C SER A 367 -23.53 10.60 -13.38
N ALA A 368 -24.06 10.12 -14.50
CA ALA A 368 -25.16 10.74 -15.22
C ALA A 368 -26.52 10.62 -14.51
#